data_bc8ebf0d6f4b38e2f823a52eb3665e01
#
_entry.id   bc8ebf0d6f4b38e2f823a52eb3665e01
#
_cell.length_a   1.000
_cell.length_b   1.000
_cell.length_c   1.000
_cell.angle_alpha   90.00
_cell.angle_beta   90.00
_cell.angle_gamma   90.00
#
_symmetry.space_group_name_H-M   'P 1'
#
loop_
_entity.id
_entity.type
_entity.pdbx_description
1 polymer ?
#
loop_
_entity_poly.entity_id
_entity_poly.type
_entity_poly.pdbx_seq_one_letter_code
_entity_poly.pdbx_strand_id
1 'polypeptide(L)'
;MADQVTDVTDVEQLVGEISALNDKIAQLQERVEQLDMLAHEDSLVELPNRRGFVRALERLIDRVSRYEEKAAILFVDLDGLKLINDSFGHQAGDEALMRVARLLVDGVRKSDIVARIGGDEFAILLGHSDEDSARETAGRLADLIAESDFSHGGRPLPLSVAIGAAPIHGDDTPETAMARADEEMYRRKAAA
;
A
#
# COMPACT_ATOMS: atom_id res chain seq x y z
N MET A 1 -25.84 32.87 52.44
CA MET A 1 -26.35 32.96 51.04
C MET A 1 -25.24 33.31 50.03
N ALA A 2 -24.05 33.67 50.41
CA ALA A 2 -22.93 33.98 49.48
C ALA A 2 -22.10 32.74 49.04
N ASP A 3 -22.15 31.65 49.80
CA ASP A 3 -21.31 30.46 49.57
C ASP A 3 -21.80 29.55 48.44
N GLN A 4 -23.13 29.54 48.14
CA GLN A 4 -23.68 28.68 47.05
C GLN A 4 -23.51 29.27 45.63
N VAL A 5 -23.31 30.58 45.50
CA VAL A 5 -23.15 31.23 44.19
C VAL A 5 -21.75 31.04 43.63
N THR A 6 -20.75 30.94 44.50
CA THR A 6 -19.34 30.69 44.11
C THR A 6 -19.16 29.27 43.57
N ASP A 7 -19.84 28.28 44.16
CA ASP A 7 -19.74 26.85 43.79
C ASP A 7 -20.37 26.58 42.38
N VAL A 8 -21.45 27.24 42.02
CA VAL A 8 -22.10 27.09 40.70
C VAL A 8 -21.24 27.70 39.59
N THR A 9 -20.62 28.85 39.83
CA THR A 9 -19.74 29.52 38.85
C THR A 9 -18.48 28.69 38.59
N ASP A 10 -17.90 28.07 39.62
CA ASP A 10 -16.76 27.18 39.50
C ASP A 10 -17.12 25.91 38.72
N VAL A 11 -18.31 25.34 38.89
CA VAL A 11 -18.79 24.20 38.12
C VAL A 11 -19.00 24.55 36.64
N GLU A 12 -19.63 25.70 36.33
CA GLU A 12 -19.79 26.15 34.94
C GLU A 12 -18.45 26.40 34.25
N GLN A 13 -17.48 26.95 34.96
CA GLN A 13 -16.11 27.16 34.46
C GLN A 13 -15.42 25.81 34.16
N LEU A 14 -15.50 24.84 35.08
CA LEU A 14 -14.96 23.51 34.91
C LEU A 14 -15.60 22.77 33.72
N VAL A 15 -16.92 22.88 33.56
CA VAL A 15 -17.63 22.32 32.41
C VAL A 15 -17.15 22.94 31.09
N GLY A 16 -16.94 24.26 31.07
CA GLY A 16 -16.36 24.98 29.92
C GLY A 16 -14.93 24.52 29.60
N GLU A 17 -14.07 24.34 30.61
CA GLU A 17 -12.72 23.84 30.46
C GLU A 17 -12.69 22.39 29.95
N ILE A 18 -13.56 21.52 30.47
CA ILE A 18 -13.71 20.14 30.00
C ILE A 18 -14.13 20.11 28.52
N SER A 19 -15.08 20.95 28.13
CA SER A 19 -15.53 21.07 26.73
C SER A 19 -14.37 21.48 25.81
N ALA A 20 -13.63 22.53 26.19
CA ALA A 20 -12.50 23.04 25.44
C ALA A 20 -11.35 21.99 25.34
N LEU A 21 -11.11 21.21 26.40
CA LEU A 21 -10.14 20.12 26.39
C LEU A 21 -10.58 18.97 25.48
N ASN A 22 -11.87 18.60 25.49
CA ASN A 22 -12.39 17.58 24.58
C ASN A 22 -12.27 18.00 23.11
N ASP A 23 -12.57 19.26 22.79
CA ASP A 23 -12.39 19.81 21.45
C ASP A 23 -10.91 19.75 21.02
N LYS A 24 -10.01 20.07 21.95
CA LYS A 24 -8.57 19.99 21.70
C LYS A 24 -8.07 18.57 21.48
N ILE A 25 -8.60 17.61 22.24
CA ILE A 25 -8.30 16.18 22.07
C ILE A 25 -8.75 15.72 20.68
N ALA A 26 -9.99 16.06 20.27
CA ALA A 26 -10.50 15.70 18.94
C ALA A 26 -9.62 16.28 17.81
N GLN A 27 -9.23 17.55 17.90
CA GLN A 27 -8.31 18.17 16.94
C GLN A 27 -6.94 17.48 16.88
N LEU A 28 -6.38 17.11 18.05
CA LEU A 28 -5.10 16.42 18.10
C LEU A 28 -5.20 15.00 17.53
N GLN A 29 -6.28 14.29 17.78
CA GLN A 29 -6.54 12.97 17.21
C GLN A 29 -6.63 13.03 15.69
N GLU A 30 -7.41 13.96 15.13
CA GLU A 30 -7.50 14.19 13.69
C GLU A 30 -6.12 14.50 13.09
N ARG A 31 -5.33 15.33 13.77
CA ARG A 31 -3.97 15.67 13.31
C ARG A 31 -3.02 14.48 13.33
N VAL A 32 -3.11 13.64 14.36
CA VAL A 32 -2.33 12.39 14.44
C VAL A 32 -2.71 11.44 13.30
N GLU A 33 -4.00 11.25 13.02
CA GLU A 33 -4.48 10.43 11.90
C GLU A 33 -3.97 10.95 10.55
N GLN A 34 -4.06 12.27 10.32
CA GLN A 34 -3.51 12.89 9.10
C GLN A 34 -2.00 12.66 8.96
N LEU A 35 -1.24 12.80 10.04
CA LEU A 35 0.20 12.56 10.02
C LEU A 35 0.53 11.08 9.82
N ASP A 36 -0.26 10.16 10.37
CA ASP A 36 -0.08 8.71 10.17
C ASP A 36 -0.37 8.33 8.70
N MET A 37 -1.44 8.85 8.10
CA MET A 37 -1.71 8.68 6.66
C MET A 37 -0.55 9.20 5.80
N LEU A 38 -0.11 10.44 6.00
CA LEU A 38 1.01 11.03 5.26
C LEU A 38 2.32 10.24 5.42
N ALA A 39 2.51 9.57 6.55
CA ALA A 39 3.69 8.76 6.81
C ALA A 39 3.64 7.37 6.16
N HIS A 40 2.46 6.82 5.89
CA HIS A 40 2.28 5.42 5.49
C HIS A 40 1.54 5.20 4.16
N GLU A 41 1.04 6.27 3.52
CA GLU A 41 0.34 6.20 2.24
C GLU A 41 1.08 6.94 1.12
N ASP A 42 0.89 6.47 -0.12
CA ASP A 42 1.36 7.15 -1.33
C ASP A 42 0.29 8.12 -1.82
N SER A 43 0.66 9.37 -2.05
CA SER A 43 -0.27 10.44 -2.39
C SER A 43 -0.86 10.35 -3.79
N LEU A 44 -0.24 9.59 -4.72
CA LEU A 44 -0.72 9.47 -6.10
C LEU A 44 -1.77 8.38 -6.24
N VAL A 45 -1.55 7.22 -5.60
CA VAL A 45 -2.36 6.01 -5.83
C VAL A 45 -3.22 5.61 -4.62
N GLU A 46 -3.15 6.36 -3.51
CA GLU A 46 -3.92 6.10 -2.28
C GLU A 46 -3.74 4.67 -1.74
N LEU A 47 -2.55 4.13 -1.89
CA LEU A 47 -2.13 2.82 -1.39
C LEU A 47 -1.07 3.00 -0.30
N PRO A 48 -0.85 2.00 0.56
CA PRO A 48 0.30 1.99 1.44
C PRO A 48 1.59 2.31 0.68
N ASN A 49 2.40 3.20 1.23
CA ASN A 49 3.74 3.44 0.73
C ASN A 49 4.72 2.37 1.25
N ARG A 50 6.01 2.49 0.95
CA ARG A 50 7.04 1.55 1.43
C ARG A 50 7.01 1.32 2.95
N ARG A 51 6.78 2.38 3.75
CA ARG A 51 6.73 2.26 5.21
C ARG A 51 5.48 1.51 5.68
N GLY A 52 4.33 1.82 5.11
CA GLY A 52 3.07 1.12 5.35
C GLY A 52 3.16 -0.35 4.98
N PHE A 53 3.80 -0.65 3.85
CA PHE A 53 4.05 -2.01 3.39
C PHE A 53 4.94 -2.81 4.35
N VAL A 54 6.10 -2.28 4.75
CA VAL A 54 7.02 -2.93 5.69
C VAL A 54 6.33 -3.26 7.02
N ARG A 55 5.56 -2.31 7.57
CA ARG A 55 4.77 -2.53 8.80
C ARG A 55 3.72 -3.65 8.63
N ALA A 56 3.12 -3.78 7.45
CA ALA A 56 2.17 -4.86 7.16
C ALA A 56 2.88 -6.21 7.00
N LEU A 57 4.04 -6.22 6.35
CA LEU A 57 4.87 -7.40 6.16
C LEU A 57 5.38 -7.96 7.50
N GLU A 58 5.85 -7.10 8.41
CA GLU A 58 6.25 -7.51 9.78
C GLU A 58 5.13 -8.28 10.49
N ARG A 59 3.90 -7.74 10.45
CA ARG A 59 2.74 -8.40 11.06
C ARG A 59 2.40 -9.74 10.39
N LEU A 60 2.60 -9.83 9.07
CA LEU A 60 2.34 -11.06 8.33
C LEU A 60 3.40 -12.13 8.66
N ILE A 61 4.69 -11.76 8.76
CA ILE A 61 5.78 -12.64 9.20
C ILE A 61 5.50 -13.16 10.61
N ASP A 62 5.09 -12.30 11.54
CA ASP A 62 4.70 -12.71 12.91
C ASP A 62 3.57 -13.75 12.90
N ARG A 63 2.58 -13.61 11.99
CA ARG A 63 1.48 -14.58 11.84
C ARG A 63 1.97 -15.89 11.25
N VAL A 64 2.79 -15.84 10.20
CA VAL A 64 3.42 -17.03 9.59
C VAL A 64 4.22 -17.80 10.63
N SER A 65 5.05 -17.09 11.42
CA SER A 65 5.87 -17.69 12.48
C SER A 65 5.03 -18.35 13.60
N ARG A 66 3.92 -17.71 13.98
CA ARG A 66 3.12 -18.14 15.14
C ARG A 66 2.09 -19.20 14.79
N TYR A 67 1.54 -19.16 13.59
CA TYR A 67 0.39 -19.99 13.20
C TYR A 67 0.69 -20.94 12.04
N GLU A 68 1.94 -21.01 11.58
CA GLU A 68 2.36 -21.77 10.39
C GLU A 68 1.50 -21.43 9.14
N GLU A 69 1.01 -20.20 9.08
CA GLU A 69 0.19 -19.70 7.98
C GLU A 69 1.06 -19.61 6.72
N LYS A 70 0.54 -20.08 5.58
CA LYS A 70 1.21 -19.85 4.30
C LYS A 70 0.96 -18.44 3.84
N ALA A 71 2.01 -17.74 3.44
CA ALA A 71 1.90 -16.40 2.87
C ALA A 71 2.97 -16.19 1.79
N ALA A 72 2.72 -15.23 0.90
CA ALA A 72 3.64 -14.90 -0.16
C ALA A 72 3.70 -13.38 -0.38
N ILE A 73 4.79 -12.95 -0.99
CA ILE A 73 5.02 -11.57 -1.42
C ILE A 73 5.19 -11.56 -2.94
N LEU A 74 4.55 -10.59 -3.61
CA LEU A 74 4.81 -10.27 -5.00
C LEU A 74 5.51 -8.92 -5.08
N PHE A 75 6.52 -8.82 -5.94
CA PHE A 75 7.09 -7.56 -6.40
C PHE A 75 6.68 -7.32 -7.84
N VAL A 76 6.28 -6.11 -8.14
CA VAL A 76 5.72 -5.69 -9.44
C VAL A 76 6.46 -4.44 -9.90
N ASP A 77 6.95 -4.45 -11.11
CA ASP A 77 7.62 -3.30 -11.74
C ASP A 77 6.90 -2.96 -13.06
N LEU A 78 6.48 -1.71 -13.21
CA LEU A 78 5.82 -1.22 -14.43
C LEU A 78 6.86 -0.97 -15.53
N ASP A 79 6.76 -1.71 -16.62
CA ASP A 79 7.67 -1.59 -17.74
C ASP A 79 7.51 -0.25 -18.47
N GLY A 80 8.64 0.36 -18.81
CA GLY A 80 8.68 1.50 -19.71
C GLY A 80 8.07 2.80 -19.16
N LEU A 81 7.84 2.96 -17.87
CA LEU A 81 7.30 4.21 -17.29
C LEU A 81 8.11 5.44 -17.71
N LYS A 82 9.45 5.31 -17.74
CA LYS A 82 10.31 6.40 -18.22
C LYS A 82 10.02 6.78 -19.67
N LEU A 83 9.81 5.79 -20.54
CA LEU A 83 9.48 6.04 -21.96
C LEU A 83 8.12 6.72 -22.10
N ILE A 84 7.14 6.33 -21.28
CA ILE A 84 5.83 7.00 -21.24
C ILE A 84 6.01 8.47 -20.83
N ASN A 85 6.75 8.74 -19.75
CA ASN A 85 7.03 10.08 -19.27
C ASN A 85 7.75 10.95 -20.32
N ASP A 86 8.78 10.41 -20.94
CA ASP A 86 9.59 11.12 -21.93
C ASP A 86 8.79 11.42 -23.22
N SER A 87 7.83 10.54 -23.58
CA SER A 87 7.06 10.65 -24.82
C SER A 87 5.75 11.45 -24.67
N PHE A 88 5.10 11.36 -23.51
CA PHE A 88 3.74 11.87 -23.27
C PHE A 88 3.64 12.80 -22.04
N GLY A 89 4.74 13.01 -21.33
CA GLY A 89 4.79 13.84 -20.12
C GLY A 89 4.45 13.07 -18.84
N HIS A 90 4.81 13.65 -17.70
CA HIS A 90 4.61 13.03 -16.38
C HIS A 90 3.15 12.72 -16.04
N GLN A 91 2.20 13.50 -16.56
CA GLN A 91 0.77 13.24 -16.37
C GLN A 91 0.35 11.87 -16.93
N ALA A 92 0.88 11.49 -18.11
CA ALA A 92 0.60 10.18 -18.70
C ALA A 92 1.18 9.04 -17.85
N GLY A 93 2.37 9.23 -17.28
CA GLY A 93 2.97 8.27 -16.34
C GLY A 93 2.19 8.14 -15.05
N ASP A 94 1.70 9.26 -14.50
CA ASP A 94 0.86 9.24 -13.30
C ASP A 94 -0.46 8.50 -13.56
N GLU A 95 -1.11 8.74 -14.71
CA GLU A 95 -2.32 8.02 -15.12
C GLU A 95 -2.06 6.51 -15.32
N ALA A 96 -0.91 6.14 -15.88
CA ALA A 96 -0.49 4.74 -16.02
C ALA A 96 -0.31 4.07 -14.65
N LEU A 97 0.38 4.73 -13.73
CA LEU A 97 0.56 4.25 -12.35
C LEU A 97 -0.78 4.07 -11.62
N MET A 98 -1.69 5.04 -11.73
CA MET A 98 -3.03 4.95 -11.15
C MET A 98 -3.84 3.81 -11.78
N ARG A 99 -3.69 3.57 -13.09
CA ARG A 99 -4.36 2.45 -13.79
C ARG A 99 -3.85 1.11 -13.28
N VAL A 100 -2.52 0.93 -13.21
CA VAL A 100 -1.90 -0.30 -12.68
C VAL A 100 -2.30 -0.53 -11.23
N ALA A 101 -2.23 0.48 -10.37
CA ALA A 101 -2.65 0.37 -8.97
C ALA A 101 -4.08 -0.17 -8.83
N ARG A 102 -5.03 0.37 -9.59
CA ARG A 102 -6.43 -0.11 -9.58
C ARG A 102 -6.55 -1.56 -10.04
N LEU A 103 -5.87 -1.93 -11.13
CA LEU A 103 -5.91 -3.30 -11.64
C LEU A 103 -5.30 -4.31 -10.65
N LEU A 104 -4.23 -3.93 -9.95
CA LEU A 104 -3.63 -4.75 -8.89
C LEU A 104 -4.61 -4.95 -7.73
N VAL A 105 -5.26 -3.87 -7.26
CA VAL A 105 -6.26 -3.94 -6.17
C VAL A 105 -7.47 -4.77 -6.58
N ASP A 106 -8.01 -4.57 -7.78
CA ASP A 106 -9.16 -5.31 -8.28
C ASP A 106 -8.83 -6.79 -8.56
N GLY A 107 -7.55 -7.07 -8.84
CA GLY A 107 -7.06 -8.41 -9.16
C GLY A 107 -6.69 -9.27 -7.94
N VAL A 108 -6.75 -8.76 -6.71
CA VAL A 108 -6.44 -9.52 -5.49
C VAL A 108 -7.63 -9.54 -4.53
N ARG A 109 -7.53 -10.30 -3.44
CA ARG A 109 -8.59 -10.36 -2.43
C ARG A 109 -8.54 -9.12 -1.53
N LYS A 110 -9.66 -8.76 -0.92
CA LYS A 110 -9.72 -7.66 0.08
C LYS A 110 -8.83 -7.85 1.30
N SER A 111 -8.44 -9.08 1.59
CA SER A 111 -7.52 -9.42 2.68
C SER A 111 -6.05 -9.21 2.30
N ASP A 112 -5.75 -9.11 1.01
CA ASP A 112 -4.40 -8.91 0.50
C ASP A 112 -4.07 -7.43 0.51
N ILE A 113 -2.79 -7.11 0.62
CA ILE A 113 -2.33 -5.73 0.72
C ILE A 113 -1.53 -5.38 -0.52
N VAL A 114 -1.97 -4.36 -1.25
CA VAL A 114 -1.24 -3.76 -2.37
C VAL A 114 -0.61 -2.48 -1.88
N ALA A 115 0.64 -2.22 -2.26
CA ALA A 115 1.39 -1.03 -1.88
C ALA A 115 2.23 -0.52 -3.06
N ARG A 116 2.52 0.78 -3.09
CA ARG A 116 3.52 1.37 -3.96
C ARG A 116 4.80 1.62 -3.18
N ILE A 117 5.90 0.96 -3.55
CA ILE A 117 7.14 0.95 -2.79
C ILE A 117 8.28 1.76 -3.44
N GLY A 118 8.10 2.14 -4.69
CA GLY A 118 9.05 2.91 -5.49
C GLY A 118 8.36 3.77 -6.54
N GLY A 119 9.11 4.32 -7.48
CA GLY A 119 8.59 5.14 -8.57
C GLY A 119 7.61 4.38 -9.47
N ASP A 120 8.05 3.22 -9.97
CA ASP A 120 7.35 2.29 -10.85
C ASP A 120 7.11 0.92 -10.20
N GLU A 121 7.45 0.78 -8.90
CA GLU A 121 7.45 -0.46 -8.18
C GLU A 121 6.25 -0.57 -7.23
N PHE A 122 5.56 -1.71 -7.30
CA PHE A 122 4.50 -2.10 -6.37
C PHE A 122 4.89 -3.40 -5.66
N ALA A 123 4.28 -3.63 -4.52
CA ALA A 123 4.40 -4.90 -3.79
C ALA A 123 3.04 -5.35 -3.28
N ILE A 124 2.85 -6.67 -3.19
CA ILE A 124 1.60 -7.27 -2.75
C ILE A 124 1.91 -8.33 -1.69
N LEU A 125 1.15 -8.31 -0.59
CA LEU A 125 1.15 -9.37 0.42
C LEU A 125 -0.08 -10.25 0.22
N LEU A 126 0.14 -11.53 0.00
CA LEU A 126 -0.90 -12.55 -0.15
C LEU A 126 -0.95 -13.41 1.12
N GLY A 127 -2.03 -13.26 1.90
CA GLY A 127 -2.32 -14.17 3.00
C GLY A 127 -2.89 -15.50 2.51
N HIS A 128 -2.68 -16.58 3.27
CA HIS A 128 -3.18 -17.93 2.93
C HIS A 128 -2.84 -18.37 1.49
N SER A 129 -1.62 -18.06 1.04
CA SER A 129 -1.15 -18.35 -0.32
C SER A 129 0.20 -19.05 -0.25
N ASP A 130 0.32 -20.21 -0.88
CA ASP A 130 1.58 -20.87 -1.10
C ASP A 130 2.27 -20.34 -2.37
N GLU A 131 3.46 -20.85 -2.64
CA GLU A 131 4.31 -20.38 -3.75
C GLU A 131 3.64 -20.59 -5.11
N ASP A 132 2.95 -21.72 -5.32
CA ASP A 132 2.29 -22.02 -6.59
C ASP A 132 1.07 -21.10 -6.82
N SER A 133 0.25 -20.90 -5.81
CA SER A 133 -0.89 -19.95 -5.84
C SER A 133 -0.42 -18.51 -6.03
N ALA A 134 0.73 -18.14 -5.46
CA ALA A 134 1.32 -16.82 -5.65
C ALA A 134 1.81 -16.61 -7.08
N ARG A 135 2.44 -17.63 -7.69
CA ARG A 135 2.85 -17.60 -9.10
C ARG A 135 1.67 -17.52 -10.06
N GLU A 136 0.60 -18.27 -9.79
CA GLU A 136 -0.64 -18.19 -10.57
C GLU A 136 -1.27 -16.78 -10.47
N THR A 137 -1.32 -16.21 -9.26
CA THR A 137 -1.80 -14.84 -9.06
C THR A 137 -0.93 -13.83 -9.81
N ALA A 138 0.39 -13.97 -9.78
CA ALA A 138 1.31 -13.11 -10.51
C ALA A 138 1.07 -13.17 -12.03
N GLY A 139 0.90 -14.36 -12.60
CA GLY A 139 0.57 -14.54 -14.02
C GLY A 139 -0.74 -13.84 -14.39
N ARG A 140 -1.80 -14.11 -13.64
CA ARG A 140 -3.11 -13.51 -13.86
C ARG A 140 -3.12 -11.98 -13.75
N LEU A 141 -2.35 -11.41 -12.83
CA LEU A 141 -2.21 -9.95 -12.70
C LEU A 141 -1.45 -9.35 -13.88
N ALA A 142 -0.40 -10.00 -14.36
CA ALA A 142 0.34 -9.57 -15.54
C ALA A 142 -0.55 -9.57 -16.79
N ASP A 143 -1.31 -10.65 -17.01
CA ASP A 143 -2.27 -10.75 -18.12
C ASP A 143 -3.36 -9.68 -18.02
N LEU A 144 -3.94 -9.47 -16.83
CA LEU A 144 -4.97 -8.44 -16.60
C LEU A 144 -4.46 -7.03 -16.95
N ILE A 145 -3.22 -6.72 -16.65
CA ILE A 145 -2.61 -5.42 -16.97
C ILE A 145 -2.33 -5.33 -18.46
N ALA A 146 -1.76 -6.36 -19.08
CA ALA A 146 -1.43 -6.40 -20.50
C ALA A 146 -2.67 -6.31 -21.41
N GLU A 147 -3.78 -6.93 -20.98
CA GLU A 147 -5.07 -6.90 -21.69
C GLU A 147 -5.89 -5.64 -21.40
N SER A 148 -5.44 -4.79 -20.46
CA SER A 148 -6.20 -3.60 -20.10
C SER A 148 -6.13 -2.52 -21.17
N ASP A 149 -7.30 -1.98 -21.54
CA ASP A 149 -7.35 -0.78 -22.36
C ASP A 149 -6.88 0.44 -21.56
N PHE A 150 -5.70 0.95 -21.91
CA PHE A 150 -5.19 2.22 -21.41
C PHE A 150 -4.85 3.14 -22.58
N SER A 151 -5.24 4.40 -22.46
CA SER A 151 -4.96 5.41 -23.47
C SER A 151 -4.76 6.78 -22.82
N HIS A 152 -3.87 7.57 -23.37
CA HIS A 152 -3.64 8.97 -22.97
C HIS A 152 -3.80 9.88 -24.18
N GLY A 153 -4.60 10.97 -24.06
CA GLY A 153 -4.88 11.89 -25.17
C GLY A 153 -5.49 11.21 -26.41
N GLY A 154 -6.24 10.11 -26.23
CA GLY A 154 -6.86 9.34 -27.30
C GLY A 154 -5.89 8.40 -28.05
N ARG A 155 -4.66 8.24 -27.58
CA ARG A 155 -3.67 7.29 -28.13
C ARG A 155 -3.58 6.06 -27.22
N PRO A 156 -3.76 4.84 -27.73
CA PRO A 156 -3.54 3.62 -26.97
C PRO A 156 -2.10 3.55 -26.48
N LEU A 157 -1.93 3.23 -25.18
CA LEU A 157 -0.65 3.02 -24.53
C LEU A 157 -0.71 1.66 -23.84
N PRO A 158 -0.15 0.58 -24.43
CA PRO A 158 -0.15 -0.72 -23.78
C PRO A 158 0.70 -0.66 -22.50
N LEU A 159 0.19 -1.27 -21.44
CA LEU A 159 0.90 -1.41 -20.17
C LEU A 159 1.40 -2.86 -20.03
N SER A 160 2.57 -3.04 -19.47
CA SER A 160 3.10 -4.35 -19.06
C SER A 160 3.83 -4.23 -17.75
N VAL A 161 3.93 -5.34 -17.02
CA VAL A 161 4.61 -5.42 -15.74
C VAL A 161 5.45 -6.69 -15.64
N ALA A 162 6.58 -6.59 -14.98
CA ALA A 162 7.32 -7.75 -14.50
C ALA A 162 6.88 -8.05 -13.05
N ILE A 163 6.53 -9.32 -12.75
CA ILE A 163 6.10 -9.73 -11.40
C ILE A 163 6.94 -10.90 -10.91
N GLY A 164 7.65 -10.71 -9.79
CA GLY A 164 8.32 -11.76 -9.03
C GLY A 164 7.46 -12.21 -7.86
N ALA A 165 7.44 -13.51 -7.58
CA ALA A 165 6.68 -14.10 -6.48
C ALA A 165 7.62 -14.93 -5.58
N ALA A 166 7.54 -14.72 -4.27
CA ALA A 166 8.32 -15.49 -3.31
C ALA A 166 7.49 -15.84 -2.06
N PRO A 167 7.70 -17.01 -1.46
CA PRO A 167 7.07 -17.36 -0.19
C PRO A 167 7.63 -16.51 0.96
N ILE A 168 6.80 -16.29 2.00
CA ILE A 168 7.20 -15.69 3.27
C ILE A 168 7.40 -16.82 4.27
N HIS A 169 8.56 -16.82 4.96
CA HIS A 169 8.89 -17.78 6.00
C HIS A 169 8.81 -17.14 7.39
N GLY A 170 8.55 -17.93 8.41
CA GLY A 170 8.38 -17.44 9.78
C GLY A 170 9.66 -16.93 10.45
N ASP A 171 10.82 -17.20 9.86
CA ASP A 171 12.14 -16.73 10.26
C ASP A 171 12.67 -15.59 9.37
N ASP A 172 11.87 -15.11 8.41
CA ASP A 172 12.23 -13.97 7.58
C ASP A 172 12.29 -12.66 8.41
N THR A 173 13.12 -11.75 7.95
CA THR A 173 12.94 -10.32 8.21
C THR A 173 12.26 -9.67 6.99
N PRO A 174 11.67 -8.49 7.12
CA PRO A 174 11.15 -7.77 5.96
C PRO A 174 12.14 -7.65 4.82
N GLU A 175 13.41 -7.38 5.14
CA GLU A 175 14.49 -7.22 4.15
C GLU A 175 14.75 -8.53 3.39
N THR A 176 14.77 -9.68 4.08
CA THR A 176 15.05 -10.97 3.43
C THR A 176 13.89 -11.41 2.54
N ALA A 177 12.65 -11.25 2.99
CA ALA A 177 11.46 -11.55 2.19
C ALA A 177 11.37 -10.65 0.95
N MET A 178 11.58 -9.34 1.12
CA MET A 178 11.58 -8.37 0.01
C MET A 178 12.70 -8.66 -0.99
N ALA A 179 13.92 -8.92 -0.53
CA ALA A 179 15.05 -9.21 -1.43
C ALA A 179 14.81 -10.46 -2.28
N ARG A 180 14.19 -11.50 -1.71
CA ARG A 180 13.84 -12.73 -2.44
C ARG A 180 12.83 -12.48 -3.55
N ALA A 181 11.80 -11.67 -3.30
CA ALA A 181 10.80 -11.33 -4.31
C ALA A 181 11.37 -10.43 -5.42
N ASP A 182 12.23 -9.48 -5.05
CA ASP A 182 12.92 -8.59 -5.99
C ASP A 182 13.84 -9.38 -6.93
N GLU A 183 14.59 -10.34 -6.40
CA GLU A 183 15.45 -11.22 -7.20
C GLU A 183 14.64 -12.06 -8.21
N GLU A 184 13.49 -12.58 -7.84
CA GLU A 184 12.58 -13.31 -8.74
C GLU A 184 11.98 -12.38 -9.82
N MET A 185 11.62 -11.16 -9.47
CA MET A 185 11.15 -10.14 -10.42
C MET A 185 12.24 -9.80 -11.45
N TYR A 186 13.46 -9.55 -10.97
CA TYR A 186 14.59 -9.23 -11.84
C TYR A 186 14.92 -10.35 -12.82
N ARG A 187 14.87 -11.62 -12.37
CA ARG A 187 15.07 -12.81 -13.26
C ARG A 187 14.02 -12.84 -14.39
N ARG A 188 12.77 -12.54 -14.08
CA ARG A 188 11.69 -12.49 -15.08
C ARG A 188 11.87 -11.33 -16.05
N LYS A 189 12.23 -10.16 -15.54
CA LYS A 189 12.51 -8.98 -16.37
C LYS A 189 13.68 -9.20 -17.34
N ALA A 190 14.69 -9.98 -16.94
CA ALA A 190 15.83 -10.33 -17.78
C ALA A 190 15.51 -11.41 -18.83
N ALA A 191 14.42 -12.16 -18.67
CA ALA A 191 14.00 -13.25 -19.57
C ALA A 191 12.94 -12.82 -20.61
N ALA A 192 12.38 -11.60 -20.48
CA ALA A 192 11.38 -11.01 -21.36
C ALA A 192 12.03 -10.13 -22.42
#